data_648bef2454d563cca0fbd4ca328aa250
#
_entry.id   648bef2454d563cca0fbd4ca328aa250
#
_cell.length_a   1.000
_cell.length_b   1.000
_cell.length_c   1.000
_cell.angle_alpha   90.00
_cell.angle_beta   90.00
_cell.angle_gamma   90.00
#
_symmetry.space_group_name_H-M   'P 1'
#
loop_
_entity.id
_entity.type
_entity.pdbx_description
1 polymer ?
#
loop_
_entity_poly.entity_id
_entity_poly.type
_entity_poly.pdbx_seq_one_letter_code
_entity_poly.pdbx_strand_id
1 'polypeptide(L)'
;MEIVHIKSPDGTAYFEVIPAFGGMLTQLNWAGNVIKIPFENQFANSENPYHPSALLSPWVNRVRNGNYSFEGRNYQLPINEPNLGNAIHGLLARMPFDVSLEASKATLTYHYDAEEKAYPFPFEMQLSYSFSVDNSFQLQFQAKNTGSGNMPFACGWHPYFNLTQGNLADWIIRFDSISKFHSDSQMIPLREESFDASAGVDLGKEVLDNVFRLEPKTKHITNLYNKQKKESLYLEQSSIDFPFLVVFAPENSNCVAIEPMSANTDAFNTGDGLRILAPDEIFHSSVKIWYEKADRAV
;
A
#
# COMPACT_ATOMS: atom_id res chain seq x y z
N MET A 1 12.86 -16.06 11.40
CA MET A 1 11.59 -15.31 11.23
C MET A 1 10.63 -16.26 10.55
N GLU A 2 9.43 -16.45 11.07
CA GLU A 2 8.43 -17.35 10.50
C GLU A 2 7.84 -16.73 9.24
N ILE A 3 7.78 -17.52 8.17
CA ILE A 3 7.14 -17.14 6.90
C ILE A 3 5.88 -18.00 6.76
N VAL A 4 4.74 -17.35 6.62
CA VAL A 4 3.48 -18.01 6.31
C VAL A 4 3.38 -18.15 4.80
N HIS A 5 3.23 -19.40 4.33
CA HIS A 5 3.09 -19.75 2.92
C HIS A 5 1.70 -20.30 2.67
N ILE A 6 0.92 -19.63 1.82
CA ILE A 6 -0.46 -20.02 1.48
C ILE A 6 -0.58 -20.27 -0.02
N LYS A 7 -1.17 -21.39 -0.39
CA LYS A 7 -1.46 -21.76 -1.79
C LYS A 7 -2.90 -21.39 -2.18
N SER A 8 -3.10 -21.13 -3.46
CA SER A 8 -4.42 -21.03 -4.05
C SER A 8 -5.17 -22.37 -3.98
N PRO A 9 -6.52 -22.37 -4.09
CA PRO A 9 -7.32 -23.59 -4.03
C PRO A 9 -6.91 -24.66 -5.06
N ASP A 10 -6.46 -24.29 -6.24
CA ASP A 10 -5.97 -25.21 -7.27
C ASP A 10 -4.45 -25.50 -7.19
N GLY A 11 -3.74 -24.86 -6.24
CA GLY A 11 -2.30 -25.03 -6.02
C GLY A 11 -1.40 -24.40 -7.07
N THR A 12 -1.92 -23.64 -8.04
CA THR A 12 -1.12 -23.02 -9.12
C THR A 12 -0.51 -21.67 -8.74
N ALA A 13 -1.05 -21.04 -7.69
CA ALA A 13 -0.54 -19.79 -7.16
C ALA A 13 -0.21 -19.91 -5.67
N TYR A 14 0.64 -19.04 -5.16
CA TYR A 14 0.91 -18.92 -3.73
C TYR A 14 1.36 -17.50 -3.36
N PHE A 15 1.24 -17.17 -2.08
CA PHE A 15 1.85 -15.99 -1.49
C PHE A 15 2.61 -16.34 -0.21
N GLU A 16 3.54 -15.45 0.15
CA GLU A 16 4.30 -15.52 1.40
C GLU A 16 4.20 -14.21 2.16
N VAL A 17 3.91 -14.30 3.46
CA VAL A 17 3.85 -13.14 4.36
C VAL A 17 4.66 -13.38 5.61
N ILE A 18 5.18 -12.31 6.21
CA ILE A 18 5.88 -12.31 7.49
C ILE A 18 5.02 -11.60 8.54
N PRO A 19 4.26 -12.32 9.39
CA PRO A 19 3.41 -11.70 10.41
C PRO A 19 4.19 -10.86 11.41
N ALA A 20 5.36 -11.34 11.82
CA ALA A 20 6.24 -10.65 12.78
C ALA A 20 6.81 -9.31 12.26
N PHE A 21 6.51 -8.93 11.03
CA PHE A 21 7.02 -7.71 10.41
C PHE A 21 5.93 -6.96 9.62
N GLY A 22 4.92 -6.51 10.35
CA GLY A 22 3.82 -5.71 9.77
C GLY A 22 2.92 -6.46 8.79
N GLY A 23 2.95 -7.81 8.77
CA GLY A 23 2.25 -8.59 7.76
C GLY A 23 2.86 -8.42 6.36
N MET A 24 4.16 -8.18 6.25
CA MET A 24 4.85 -7.93 4.99
C MET A 24 4.64 -9.07 4.00
N LEU A 25 4.03 -8.79 2.84
CA LEU A 25 3.98 -9.70 1.70
C LEU A 25 5.35 -9.74 1.03
N THR A 26 6.00 -10.90 1.03
CA THR A 26 7.35 -11.08 0.49
C THR A 26 7.38 -11.67 -0.89
N GLN A 27 6.35 -12.43 -1.23
CA GLN A 27 6.24 -13.08 -2.51
C GLN A 27 4.78 -13.28 -2.91
N LEU A 28 4.51 -13.12 -4.19
CA LEU A 28 3.26 -13.47 -4.84
C LEU A 28 3.59 -14.14 -6.17
N ASN A 29 3.04 -15.33 -6.41
CA ASN A 29 3.39 -16.15 -7.57
C ASN A 29 2.14 -16.71 -8.23
N TRP A 30 2.09 -16.66 -9.58
CA TRP A 30 1.10 -17.33 -10.41
C TRP A 30 1.78 -18.21 -11.46
N ALA A 31 1.59 -19.54 -11.38
CA ALA A 31 2.06 -20.50 -12.38
C ALA A 31 3.54 -20.35 -12.73
N GLY A 32 4.42 -20.12 -11.73
CA GLY A 32 5.84 -19.92 -11.94
C GLY A 32 6.24 -18.48 -12.32
N ASN A 33 5.29 -17.57 -12.53
CA ASN A 33 5.58 -16.15 -12.71
C ASN A 33 5.62 -15.47 -11.33
N VAL A 34 6.82 -15.30 -10.83
CA VAL A 34 7.06 -14.70 -9.51
C VAL A 34 7.01 -13.19 -9.64
N ILE A 35 6.06 -12.57 -8.98
CA ILE A 35 6.15 -11.16 -8.67
C ILE A 35 7.02 -11.06 -7.43
N LYS A 36 8.30 -10.83 -7.65
CA LYS A 36 9.22 -10.60 -6.55
C LYS A 36 9.01 -9.21 -6.04
N ILE A 37 8.75 -9.12 -4.73
CA ILE A 37 8.98 -7.88 -4.02
C ILE A 37 10.50 -7.77 -3.91
N PRO A 38 11.14 -6.82 -4.60
CA PRO A 38 12.59 -6.65 -4.52
C PRO A 38 12.94 -6.37 -3.05
N PHE A 39 14.07 -6.81 -2.59
CA PHE A 39 14.61 -6.64 -1.23
C PHE A 39 14.46 -7.84 -0.28
N GLU A 40 14.32 -9.06 -0.79
CA GLU A 40 14.21 -10.32 -0.01
C GLU A 40 15.26 -10.47 1.10
N ASN A 41 16.47 -9.98 0.90
CA ASN A 41 17.58 -10.12 1.84
C ASN A 41 17.71 -8.95 2.84
N GLN A 42 16.81 -7.98 2.81
CA GLN A 42 16.90 -6.75 3.63
C GLN A 42 15.91 -6.71 4.79
N PHE A 43 15.16 -7.79 5.03
CA PHE A 43 14.19 -7.87 6.15
C PHE A 43 14.82 -7.67 7.53
N ALA A 44 16.09 -7.99 7.66
CA ALA A 44 16.84 -7.80 8.91
C ALA A 44 17.32 -6.36 9.11
N ASN A 45 17.25 -5.50 8.08
CA ASN A 45 17.71 -4.12 8.18
C ASN A 45 16.54 -3.20 8.54
N SER A 46 16.58 -2.69 9.78
CA SER A 46 15.63 -1.70 10.28
C SER A 46 15.65 -0.38 9.50
N GLU A 47 16.61 -0.20 8.62
CA GLU A 47 16.88 1.03 7.88
C GLU A 47 16.51 0.93 6.39
N ASN A 48 15.70 -0.07 5.97
CA ASN A 48 15.29 -0.16 4.58
C ASN A 48 14.43 1.06 4.18
N PRO A 49 14.98 1.98 3.36
CA PRO A 49 14.33 3.25 3.05
C PRO A 49 13.15 3.10 2.08
N TYR A 50 12.96 1.91 1.50
CA TYR A 50 11.94 1.65 0.49
C TYR A 50 10.64 1.08 1.04
N HIS A 51 10.58 0.75 2.34
CA HIS A 51 9.36 0.24 3.01
C HIS A 51 8.60 -0.85 2.23
N PRO A 52 9.25 -1.91 1.71
CA PRO A 52 8.63 -2.86 0.81
C PRO A 52 7.43 -3.53 1.47
N SER A 53 6.28 -3.49 0.77
CA SER A 53 5.01 -4.06 1.23
C SER A 53 4.52 -3.60 2.60
N ALA A 54 4.98 -2.43 3.06
CA ALA A 54 4.60 -1.89 4.34
C ALA A 54 3.09 -1.61 4.41
N LEU A 55 2.49 -1.96 5.56
CA LEU A 55 1.18 -1.46 5.96
C LEU A 55 1.35 -0.01 6.44
N LEU A 56 0.68 0.92 5.77
CA LEU A 56 0.70 2.34 6.09
C LEU A 56 -0.49 2.63 6.99
N SER A 57 -0.30 2.68 8.30
CA SER A 57 -1.37 2.92 9.27
C SER A 57 -0.79 3.32 10.64
N PRO A 58 -1.43 4.22 11.40
CA PRO A 58 -2.70 4.92 11.19
C PRO A 58 -2.63 6.19 10.34
N TRP A 59 -1.47 6.53 9.78
CA TRP A 59 -1.33 7.55 8.73
C TRP A 59 -0.59 6.98 7.54
N VAL A 60 -0.89 7.51 6.37
CA VAL A 60 -0.26 7.15 5.11
C VAL A 60 0.76 8.20 4.72
N ASN A 61 1.79 7.79 3.97
CA ASN A 61 2.83 8.66 3.50
C ASN A 61 3.34 9.58 4.63
N ARG A 62 3.51 10.88 4.44
CA ARG A 62 4.17 11.81 5.38
C ARG A 62 3.18 12.64 6.18
N VAL A 63 3.59 12.96 7.42
CA VAL A 63 3.02 14.05 8.24
C VAL A 63 4.13 15.06 8.45
N ARG A 64 3.92 16.31 7.98
CA ARG A 64 4.92 17.38 7.99
C ARG A 64 5.47 17.63 9.39
N ASN A 65 6.77 17.53 9.55
CA ASN A 65 7.50 17.68 10.83
C ASN A 65 6.95 16.77 11.95
N GLY A 66 6.16 15.74 11.61
CA GLY A 66 5.46 14.90 12.58
C GLY A 66 4.35 15.61 13.37
N ASN A 67 4.08 16.88 13.12
CA ASN A 67 3.11 17.67 13.87
C ASN A 67 1.70 17.51 13.31
N TYR A 68 0.70 17.34 14.17
CA TYR A 68 -0.70 17.44 13.81
C TYR A 68 -1.56 17.92 14.98
N SER A 69 -2.76 18.42 14.66
CA SER A 69 -3.76 18.82 15.64
C SER A 69 -5.04 18.03 15.45
N PHE A 70 -5.60 17.51 16.53
CA PHE A 70 -6.86 16.80 16.51
C PHE A 70 -7.70 17.16 17.73
N GLU A 71 -8.97 17.53 17.54
CA GLU A 71 -9.91 17.94 18.60
C GLU A 71 -9.31 18.97 19.59
N GLY A 72 -8.59 19.96 19.05
CA GLY A 72 -8.00 21.07 19.82
C GLY A 72 -6.74 20.70 20.61
N ARG A 73 -6.20 19.52 20.41
CA ARG A 73 -4.92 19.08 21.01
C ARG A 73 -3.85 18.96 19.94
N ASN A 74 -2.61 19.30 20.30
CA ASN A 74 -1.46 19.16 19.43
C ASN A 74 -0.68 17.90 19.79
N TYR A 75 -0.20 17.21 18.76
CA TYR A 75 0.56 15.98 18.87
C TYR A 75 1.83 16.06 18.05
N GLN A 76 2.86 15.33 18.48
CA GLN A 76 4.16 15.23 17.82
C GLN A 76 4.50 13.77 17.60
N LEU A 77 4.37 13.29 16.36
CA LEU A 77 4.81 11.96 15.94
C LEU A 77 6.33 11.85 15.93
N PRO A 78 6.90 10.66 16.17
CA PRO A 78 8.31 10.42 16.01
C PRO A 78 8.76 10.70 14.57
N ILE A 79 9.87 11.44 14.41
CA ILE A 79 10.48 11.68 13.10
C ILE A 79 11.28 10.41 12.73
N ASN A 80 10.76 9.65 11.78
CA ASN A 80 11.38 8.44 11.24
C ASN A 80 11.90 8.61 9.80
N GLU A 81 11.75 9.81 9.22
CA GLU A 81 12.37 10.25 7.98
C GLU A 81 13.24 11.51 8.25
N PRO A 82 14.40 11.37 8.91
CA PRO A 82 15.17 12.51 9.42
C PRO A 82 15.69 13.45 8.32
N ASN A 83 15.99 12.93 7.13
CA ASN A 83 16.50 13.71 6.01
C ASN A 83 15.49 14.76 5.49
N LEU A 84 14.19 14.47 5.61
CA LEU A 84 13.11 15.38 5.22
C LEU A 84 12.37 15.96 6.43
N GLY A 85 12.66 15.46 7.63
CA GLY A 85 12.07 15.94 8.88
C GLY A 85 10.62 15.50 9.09
N ASN A 86 10.16 14.41 8.48
CA ASN A 86 8.78 13.96 8.56
C ASN A 86 8.58 12.71 9.42
N ALA A 87 7.35 12.52 9.88
CA ALA A 87 6.87 11.19 10.27
C ALA A 87 6.26 10.50 9.02
N ILE A 88 6.69 9.27 8.70
CA ILE A 88 6.28 8.59 7.49
C ILE A 88 5.72 7.19 7.78
N HIS A 89 4.68 6.77 7.05
CA HIS A 89 4.16 5.41 6.92
C HIS A 89 3.59 4.75 8.18
N GLY A 90 3.12 5.55 9.14
CA GLY A 90 2.41 5.03 10.30
C GLY A 90 3.29 4.30 11.33
N LEU A 91 2.65 3.46 12.12
CA LEU A 91 3.26 2.72 13.23
C LEU A 91 3.41 1.23 12.92
N LEU A 92 2.54 0.67 12.05
CA LEU A 92 2.32 -0.77 11.97
C LEU A 92 3.26 -1.53 11.05
N ALA A 93 4.03 -0.86 10.21
CA ALA A 93 4.88 -1.49 9.19
C ALA A 93 5.88 -2.54 9.72
N ARG A 94 6.16 -2.55 11.02
CA ARG A 94 7.14 -3.45 11.67
C ARG A 94 6.62 -4.12 12.93
N MET A 95 5.32 -3.98 13.23
CA MET A 95 4.74 -4.58 14.42
C MET A 95 4.47 -6.07 14.20
N PRO A 96 4.66 -6.91 15.22
CA PRO A 96 4.31 -8.31 15.13
C PRO A 96 2.80 -8.50 15.23
N PHE A 97 2.21 -9.15 14.25
CA PHE A 97 0.80 -9.49 14.21
C PHE A 97 0.58 -10.93 14.70
N ASP A 98 -0.48 -11.16 15.44
CA ASP A 98 -1.01 -12.49 15.68
C ASP A 98 -1.57 -13.07 14.40
N VAL A 99 -1.39 -14.38 14.18
CA VAL A 99 -1.79 -15.04 12.93
C VAL A 99 -2.77 -16.18 13.17
N SER A 100 -3.83 -16.22 12.36
CA SER A 100 -4.76 -17.34 12.23
C SER A 100 -4.76 -17.83 10.78
N LEU A 101 -4.64 -19.14 10.58
CA LEU A 101 -4.50 -19.77 9.27
C LEU A 101 -5.70 -20.64 8.94
N GLU A 102 -6.17 -20.50 7.70
CA GLU A 102 -7.13 -21.36 7.02
C GLU A 102 -6.47 -21.94 5.75
N ALA A 103 -7.13 -22.85 5.04
CA ALA A 103 -6.52 -23.57 3.90
C ALA A 103 -5.95 -22.63 2.81
N SER A 104 -6.63 -21.52 2.51
CA SER A 104 -6.23 -20.57 1.45
C SER A 104 -6.24 -19.10 1.93
N LYS A 105 -6.15 -18.89 3.26
CA LYS A 105 -6.26 -17.58 3.87
C LYS A 105 -5.37 -17.48 5.10
N ALA A 106 -4.71 -16.35 5.27
CA ALA A 106 -4.04 -15.93 6.49
C ALA A 106 -4.69 -14.65 7.02
N THR A 107 -5.14 -14.67 8.27
CA THR A 107 -5.69 -13.49 8.96
C THR A 107 -4.70 -13.07 10.02
N LEU A 108 -4.26 -11.81 9.96
CA LEU A 108 -3.31 -11.21 10.86
C LEU A 108 -4.01 -10.11 11.66
N THR A 109 -3.85 -10.11 12.99
CA THR A 109 -4.49 -9.14 13.89
C THR A 109 -3.44 -8.47 14.76
N TYR A 110 -3.55 -7.15 14.91
CA TYR A 110 -2.76 -6.36 15.81
C TYR A 110 -3.66 -5.45 16.66
N HIS A 111 -3.43 -5.45 17.98
CA HIS A 111 -4.08 -4.55 18.92
C HIS A 111 -3.10 -3.45 19.29
N TYR A 112 -3.45 -2.22 18.96
CA TYR A 112 -2.71 -1.04 19.36
C TYR A 112 -3.36 -0.41 20.58
N ASP A 113 -2.67 -0.44 21.73
CA ASP A 113 -3.19 0.02 23.03
C ASP A 113 -2.86 1.49 23.34
N ALA A 114 -2.59 2.31 22.32
CA ALA A 114 -2.24 3.73 22.44
C ALA A 114 -0.99 3.98 23.32
N GLU A 115 0.01 3.11 23.22
CA GLU A 115 1.27 3.21 23.96
C GLU A 115 2.06 4.48 23.63
N GLU A 116 1.93 4.94 22.36
CA GLU A 116 2.55 6.17 21.90
C GLU A 116 1.70 7.39 22.25
N LYS A 117 2.19 8.25 23.13
CA LYS A 117 1.53 9.53 23.47
C LYS A 117 1.29 10.42 22.26
N ALA A 118 2.08 10.24 21.22
CA ALA A 118 1.99 10.94 19.95
C ALA A 118 0.75 10.54 19.13
N TYR A 119 0.23 9.32 19.35
CA TYR A 119 -1.01 8.81 18.75
C TYR A 119 -1.83 8.04 19.80
N PRO A 120 -2.53 8.74 20.70
CA PRO A 120 -3.19 8.13 21.86
C PRO A 120 -4.61 7.61 21.54
N PHE A 121 -4.78 6.92 20.42
CA PHE A 121 -6.05 6.40 19.92
C PHE A 121 -5.93 4.89 19.73
N PRO A 122 -6.47 4.07 20.68
CA PRO A 122 -6.36 2.61 20.56
C PRO A 122 -7.24 2.09 19.45
N PHE A 123 -6.73 1.08 18.71
CA PHE A 123 -7.47 0.45 17.63
C PHE A 123 -7.01 -0.99 17.41
N GLU A 124 -7.88 -1.78 16.79
CA GLU A 124 -7.53 -3.09 16.25
C GLU A 124 -7.34 -2.98 14.74
N MET A 125 -6.27 -3.56 14.23
CA MET A 125 -6.01 -3.71 12.79
C MET A 125 -6.01 -5.18 12.41
N GLN A 126 -6.81 -5.53 11.41
CA GLN A 126 -6.85 -6.88 10.83
C GLN A 126 -6.53 -6.82 9.34
N LEU A 127 -5.63 -7.70 8.92
CA LEU A 127 -5.27 -7.94 7.52
C LEU A 127 -5.66 -9.38 7.15
N SER A 128 -6.41 -9.55 6.07
CA SER A 128 -6.74 -10.88 5.57
C SER A 128 -6.18 -11.08 4.17
N TYR A 129 -5.21 -11.96 4.05
CA TYR A 129 -4.57 -12.37 2.81
C TYR A 129 -5.20 -13.66 2.33
N SER A 130 -5.69 -13.69 1.10
CA SER A 130 -6.35 -14.90 0.56
C SER A 130 -6.24 -14.99 -0.96
N PHE A 131 -6.51 -16.19 -1.49
CA PHE A 131 -6.87 -16.37 -2.88
C PHE A 131 -8.37 -16.61 -3.02
N SER A 132 -8.96 -16.00 -4.03
CA SER A 132 -10.33 -16.30 -4.47
C SER A 132 -10.36 -17.52 -5.39
N VAL A 133 -11.57 -17.97 -5.74
CA VAL A 133 -11.78 -19.14 -6.60
C VAL A 133 -11.17 -18.98 -8.00
N ASP A 134 -11.06 -17.74 -8.49
CA ASP A 134 -10.41 -17.39 -9.76
C ASP A 134 -8.89 -17.21 -9.64
N ASN A 135 -8.30 -17.63 -8.52
CA ASN A 135 -6.87 -17.45 -8.18
C ASN A 135 -6.39 -16.01 -8.13
N SER A 136 -7.28 -15.03 -8.07
CA SER A 136 -6.85 -13.68 -7.75
C SER A 136 -6.46 -13.57 -6.27
N PHE A 137 -5.39 -12.85 -6.01
CA PHE A 137 -4.97 -12.50 -4.65
C PHE A 137 -5.84 -11.38 -4.11
N GLN A 138 -6.19 -11.48 -2.83
CA GLN A 138 -6.94 -10.44 -2.11
C GLN A 138 -6.25 -10.10 -0.80
N LEU A 139 -6.13 -8.80 -0.54
CA LEU A 139 -5.78 -8.23 0.75
C LEU A 139 -6.95 -7.38 1.24
N GLN A 140 -7.54 -7.77 2.36
CA GLN A 140 -8.59 -7.02 3.02
C GLN A 140 -8.01 -6.31 4.23
N PHE A 141 -8.47 -5.09 4.45
CA PHE A 141 -8.11 -4.23 5.57
C PHE A 141 -9.36 -4.01 6.42
N GLN A 142 -9.21 -4.19 7.72
CA GLN A 142 -10.21 -3.81 8.70
C GLN A 142 -9.52 -3.08 9.84
N ALA A 143 -9.99 -1.87 10.17
CA ALA A 143 -9.52 -1.14 11.33
C ALA A 143 -10.73 -0.76 12.19
N LYS A 144 -10.70 -1.11 13.48
CA LYS A 144 -11.74 -0.77 14.44
C LYS A 144 -11.20 0.19 15.47
N ASN A 145 -11.86 1.33 15.68
CA ASN A 145 -11.59 2.20 16.82
C ASN A 145 -12.06 1.50 18.11
N THR A 146 -11.12 1.11 18.97
CA THR A 146 -11.40 0.46 20.26
C THR A 146 -11.40 1.45 21.43
N GLY A 147 -11.14 2.73 21.14
CA GLY A 147 -11.16 3.80 22.13
C GLY A 147 -12.56 4.34 22.42
N SER A 148 -12.64 5.23 23.41
CA SER A 148 -13.89 5.89 23.83
C SER A 148 -14.14 7.24 23.15
N GLY A 149 -13.20 7.75 22.35
CA GLY A 149 -13.27 9.00 21.58
C GLY A 149 -13.09 8.79 20.10
N ASN A 150 -13.25 9.85 19.32
CA ASN A 150 -12.97 9.83 17.88
C ASN A 150 -11.48 9.60 17.61
N MET A 151 -11.17 8.95 16.51
CA MET A 151 -9.82 8.58 16.09
C MET A 151 -9.55 9.08 14.68
N PRO A 152 -8.51 9.93 14.43
CA PRO A 152 -8.08 10.28 13.08
C PRO A 152 -7.34 9.09 12.46
N PHE A 153 -7.77 8.65 11.30
CA PHE A 153 -7.29 7.39 10.72
C PHE A 153 -7.07 7.50 9.20
N ALA A 154 -5.96 6.91 8.76
CA ALA A 154 -5.72 6.60 7.37
C ALA A 154 -5.01 5.25 7.24
N CYS A 155 -5.21 4.60 6.10
CA CYS A 155 -4.65 3.29 5.81
C CYS A 155 -4.18 3.23 4.35
N GLY A 156 -3.15 2.45 4.10
CA GLY A 156 -2.61 2.19 2.76
C GLY A 156 -1.66 1.01 2.75
N TRP A 157 -1.18 0.67 1.58
CA TRP A 157 -0.26 -0.43 1.38
C TRP A 157 0.80 -0.06 0.33
N HIS A 158 2.05 -0.46 0.55
CA HIS A 158 3.22 -0.06 -0.26
C HIS A 158 3.84 -1.24 -1.04
N PRO A 159 3.10 -1.98 -1.88
CA PRO A 159 3.63 -3.10 -2.62
C PRO A 159 4.51 -2.65 -3.77
N TYR A 160 5.60 -3.39 -3.99
CA TYR A 160 6.42 -3.26 -5.20
C TYR A 160 6.17 -4.42 -6.13
N PHE A 161 6.12 -4.12 -7.42
CA PHE A 161 5.91 -5.11 -8.46
C PHE A 161 7.10 -5.16 -9.42
N ASN A 162 7.50 -6.36 -9.76
CA ASN A 162 8.46 -6.66 -10.81
C ASN A 162 7.89 -7.80 -11.66
N LEU A 163 7.42 -7.49 -12.86
CA LEU A 163 6.97 -8.51 -13.80
C LEU A 163 8.19 -9.21 -14.43
N THR A 164 8.49 -10.41 -13.93
CA THR A 164 9.44 -11.38 -14.49
C THR A 164 10.68 -10.79 -15.18
N GLN A 165 11.66 -10.33 -14.40
CA GLN A 165 13.01 -9.95 -14.86
C GLN A 165 13.03 -9.11 -16.15
N GLY A 166 12.35 -7.97 -16.16
CA GLY A 166 12.37 -7.00 -17.25
C GLY A 166 13.05 -5.70 -16.83
N ASN A 167 13.37 -4.86 -17.80
CA ASN A 167 13.76 -3.49 -17.56
C ASN A 167 12.49 -2.65 -17.32
N LEU A 168 12.52 -1.70 -16.39
CA LEU A 168 11.42 -0.76 -16.15
C LEU A 168 10.97 -0.04 -17.44
N ALA A 169 11.89 0.19 -18.37
CA ALA A 169 11.61 0.74 -19.70
C ALA A 169 10.65 -0.09 -20.55
N ASP A 170 10.43 -1.37 -20.21
CA ASP A 170 9.49 -2.22 -20.93
C ASP A 170 8.05 -2.09 -20.45
N TRP A 171 7.79 -1.29 -19.42
CA TRP A 171 6.50 -1.25 -18.75
C TRP A 171 5.71 0.02 -19.01
N ILE A 172 4.41 -0.15 -19.12
CA ILE A 172 3.41 0.92 -19.15
C ILE A 172 2.47 0.73 -17.98
N ILE A 173 2.21 1.79 -17.23
CA ILE A 173 1.18 1.81 -16.20
C ILE A 173 -0.04 2.59 -16.70
N ARG A 174 -1.25 2.10 -16.41
CA ARG A 174 -2.54 2.74 -16.76
C ARG A 174 -3.46 2.73 -15.58
N PHE A 175 -4.10 3.86 -15.34
CA PHE A 175 -5.16 4.03 -14.32
C PHE A 175 -5.93 5.32 -14.57
N ASP A 176 -7.20 5.36 -14.17
CA ASP A 176 -8.03 6.55 -14.33
C ASP A 176 -7.76 7.52 -13.18
N SER A 177 -7.07 8.61 -13.47
CA SER A 177 -6.78 9.68 -12.52
C SER A 177 -7.40 11.01 -12.93
N ILE A 178 -7.71 11.83 -11.94
CA ILE A 178 -8.18 13.20 -12.14
C ILE A 178 -6.99 14.16 -12.14
N SER A 179 -6.02 13.89 -11.27
CA SER A 179 -4.91 14.79 -11.03
C SER A 179 -3.70 14.08 -10.44
N LYS A 180 -2.56 14.75 -10.50
CA LYS A 180 -1.34 14.42 -9.75
C LYS A 180 -0.92 15.57 -8.85
N PHE A 181 -0.26 15.22 -7.75
CA PHE A 181 0.28 16.20 -6.82
C PHE A 181 1.76 16.43 -7.08
N HIS A 182 2.15 17.71 -7.04
CA HIS A 182 3.54 18.14 -6.99
C HIS A 182 3.90 18.49 -5.56
N SER A 183 5.03 17.99 -5.11
CA SER A 183 5.49 18.16 -3.73
C SER A 183 6.55 19.25 -3.60
N ASP A 184 6.68 19.79 -2.40
CA ASP A 184 7.78 20.67 -2.02
C ASP A 184 9.06 19.89 -1.68
N SER A 185 10.09 20.57 -1.16
CA SER A 185 11.37 19.97 -0.79
C SER A 185 11.29 18.97 0.38
N GLN A 186 10.19 18.94 1.13
CA GLN A 186 9.91 17.95 2.17
C GLN A 186 9.01 16.83 1.68
N MET A 187 8.74 16.73 0.38
CA MET A 187 7.84 15.76 -0.25
C MET A 187 6.40 15.86 0.27
N ILE A 188 5.96 17.07 0.63
CA ILE A 188 4.58 17.37 1.03
C ILE A 188 3.85 18.04 -0.14
N PRO A 189 2.59 17.69 -0.44
CA PRO A 189 1.84 18.27 -1.54
C PRO A 189 1.79 19.80 -1.48
N LEU A 190 2.16 20.46 -2.57
CA LEU A 190 2.17 21.89 -2.74
C LEU A 190 1.12 22.35 -3.77
N ARG A 191 0.93 21.55 -4.82
CA ARG A 191 0.07 21.90 -5.95
C ARG A 191 -0.55 20.64 -6.55
N GLU A 192 -1.83 20.71 -6.88
CA GLU A 192 -2.55 19.69 -7.64
C GLU A 192 -2.66 20.15 -9.11
N GLU A 193 -2.46 19.24 -10.06
CA GLU A 193 -2.51 19.47 -11.48
C GLU A 193 -3.34 18.39 -12.17
N SER A 194 -4.20 18.76 -13.11
CA SER A 194 -4.98 17.80 -13.89
C SER A 194 -4.06 16.80 -14.61
N PHE A 195 -4.33 15.51 -14.44
CA PHE A 195 -3.54 14.44 -15.03
C PHE A 195 -4.39 13.19 -15.22
N ASP A 196 -4.38 12.66 -16.43
CA ASP A 196 -5.05 11.40 -16.77
C ASP A 196 -4.02 10.37 -17.23
N ALA A 197 -3.92 9.25 -16.51
CA ALA A 197 -3.03 8.14 -16.84
C ALA A 197 -3.75 7.01 -17.62
N SER A 198 -4.99 7.18 -18.04
CA SER A 198 -5.79 6.13 -18.71
C SER A 198 -5.18 5.69 -20.04
N ALA A 199 -4.57 6.62 -20.80
CA ALA A 199 -3.86 6.33 -22.04
C ALA A 199 -2.57 5.53 -21.82
N GLY A 200 -2.02 5.57 -20.62
CA GLY A 200 -0.80 4.88 -20.22
C GLY A 200 0.43 5.78 -20.13
N VAL A 201 1.17 5.60 -19.05
CA VAL A 201 2.46 6.26 -18.79
C VAL A 201 3.57 5.23 -19.04
N ASP A 202 4.50 5.54 -19.94
CA ASP A 202 5.67 4.70 -20.26
C ASP A 202 6.76 4.93 -19.20
N LEU A 203 6.96 3.95 -18.31
CA LEU A 203 7.91 4.04 -17.20
C LEU A 203 9.39 4.10 -17.64
N GLY A 204 9.66 3.84 -18.91
CA GLY A 204 11.00 4.08 -19.49
C GLY A 204 11.26 5.51 -19.92
N LYS A 205 10.22 6.36 -19.93
CA LYS A 205 10.30 7.75 -20.37
C LYS A 205 9.97 8.76 -19.28
N GLU A 206 9.14 8.35 -18.32
CA GLU A 206 8.69 9.20 -17.22
C GLU A 206 9.08 8.60 -15.89
N VAL A 207 9.76 9.38 -15.08
CA VAL A 207 10.04 9.04 -13.68
C VAL A 207 8.83 9.46 -12.87
N LEU A 208 8.21 8.48 -12.20
CA LEU A 208 7.08 8.72 -11.32
C LEU A 208 7.51 8.59 -9.86
N ASP A 209 7.22 9.61 -9.08
CA ASP A 209 7.26 9.64 -7.62
C ASP A 209 6.16 10.61 -7.16
N ASN A 210 4.92 10.25 -7.47
CA ASN A 210 3.79 11.14 -7.29
C ASN A 210 2.61 10.45 -6.63
N VAL A 211 1.85 11.25 -5.86
CA VAL A 211 0.49 10.94 -5.46
C VAL A 211 -0.45 11.35 -6.59
N PHE A 212 -1.41 10.49 -6.90
CA PHE A 212 -2.50 10.73 -7.85
C PHE A 212 -3.82 10.65 -7.12
N ARG A 213 -4.75 11.57 -7.47
CA ARG A 213 -6.16 11.45 -7.10
C ARG A 213 -6.88 10.65 -8.17
N LEU A 214 -7.55 9.59 -7.75
CA LEU A 214 -8.27 8.69 -8.65
C LEU A 214 -9.69 9.18 -8.92
N GLU A 215 -10.25 8.80 -10.08
CA GLU A 215 -11.69 8.95 -10.31
C GLU A 215 -12.49 8.09 -9.32
N PRO A 216 -13.57 8.60 -8.70
CA PRO A 216 -14.39 7.84 -7.76
C PRO A 216 -15.10 6.67 -8.46
N LYS A 217 -14.70 5.45 -8.17
CA LYS A 217 -15.28 4.19 -8.68
C LYS A 217 -15.24 3.11 -7.59
N THR A 218 -16.28 2.30 -7.53
CA THR A 218 -16.29 1.13 -6.62
C THR A 218 -15.27 0.07 -7.04
N LYS A 219 -14.91 0.05 -8.33
CA LYS A 219 -13.86 -0.79 -8.91
C LYS A 219 -12.98 0.07 -9.79
N HIS A 220 -11.85 0.45 -9.24
CA HIS A 220 -10.80 1.17 -9.95
C HIS A 220 -9.67 0.20 -10.25
N ILE A 221 -9.24 0.12 -11.50
CA ILE A 221 -8.22 -0.83 -11.95
C ILE A 221 -6.97 -0.08 -12.38
N THR A 222 -5.86 -0.42 -11.76
CA THR A 222 -4.51 -0.08 -12.23
C THR A 222 -3.94 -1.26 -12.98
N ASN A 223 -3.48 -1.04 -14.23
CA ASN A 223 -2.84 -2.04 -15.07
C ASN A 223 -1.36 -1.73 -15.24
N LEU A 224 -0.50 -2.68 -14.91
CA LEU A 224 0.92 -2.65 -15.19
C LEU A 224 1.22 -3.65 -16.30
N TYR A 225 1.58 -3.16 -17.49
CA TYR A 225 1.75 -3.94 -18.71
C TYR A 225 3.21 -3.98 -19.15
N ASN A 226 3.75 -5.20 -19.37
CA ASN A 226 5.07 -5.41 -19.97
C ASN A 226 4.95 -5.55 -21.49
N LYS A 227 5.51 -4.57 -22.23
CA LYS A 227 5.45 -4.49 -23.70
C LYS A 227 6.16 -5.67 -24.40
N GLN A 228 7.26 -6.16 -23.83
CA GLN A 228 8.09 -7.20 -24.44
C GLN A 228 7.49 -8.59 -24.22
N LYS A 229 7.02 -8.85 -23.02
CA LYS A 229 6.51 -10.17 -22.62
C LYS A 229 5.02 -10.33 -22.86
N LYS A 230 4.30 -9.24 -23.19
CA LYS A 230 2.85 -9.18 -23.38
C LYS A 230 2.11 -9.77 -22.17
N GLU A 231 2.49 -9.35 -20.98
CA GLU A 231 1.88 -9.77 -19.72
C GLU A 231 1.41 -8.56 -18.93
N SER A 232 0.38 -8.74 -18.14
CA SER A 232 -0.25 -7.69 -17.35
C SER A 232 -0.42 -8.12 -15.90
N LEU A 233 -0.15 -7.18 -15.00
CA LEU A 233 -0.63 -7.22 -13.64
C LEU A 233 -1.75 -6.21 -13.50
N TYR A 234 -2.79 -6.60 -12.79
CA TYR A 234 -3.91 -5.74 -12.46
C TYR A 234 -4.02 -5.62 -10.94
N LEU A 235 -4.25 -4.39 -10.49
CA LEU A 235 -4.58 -4.07 -9.11
C LEU A 235 -5.94 -3.37 -9.11
N GLU A 236 -6.95 -4.00 -8.47
CA GLU A 236 -8.27 -3.42 -8.27
C GLU A 236 -8.39 -2.91 -6.83
N GLN A 237 -8.90 -1.69 -6.67
CA GLN A 237 -9.23 -1.06 -5.40
C GLN A 237 -10.56 -0.30 -5.51
N SER A 238 -11.25 -0.04 -4.40
CA SER A 238 -12.31 0.96 -4.35
C SER A 238 -11.69 2.34 -4.21
N SER A 239 -11.79 3.20 -5.21
CA SER A 239 -11.32 4.58 -5.07
C SER A 239 -12.26 5.49 -4.26
N ILE A 240 -13.35 4.93 -3.71
CA ILE A 240 -14.16 5.56 -2.65
C ILE A 240 -13.46 5.42 -1.30
N ASP A 241 -12.82 4.28 -1.06
CA ASP A 241 -12.11 3.97 0.19
C ASP A 241 -10.63 4.30 0.12
N PHE A 242 -10.02 4.06 -1.06
CA PHE A 242 -8.65 4.41 -1.40
C PHE A 242 -8.63 5.39 -2.57
N PRO A 243 -8.97 6.68 -2.34
CA PRO A 243 -9.07 7.69 -3.41
C PRO A 243 -7.73 8.17 -3.95
N PHE A 244 -6.63 7.74 -3.34
CA PHE A 244 -5.29 8.10 -3.75
C PHE A 244 -4.48 6.88 -4.15
N LEU A 245 -3.57 7.11 -5.10
CA LEU A 245 -2.59 6.14 -5.55
C LEU A 245 -1.21 6.80 -5.59
N VAL A 246 -0.21 6.21 -4.94
CA VAL A 246 1.18 6.57 -5.22
C VAL A 246 1.71 5.62 -6.29
N VAL A 247 2.41 6.18 -7.26
CA VAL A 247 3.26 5.42 -8.18
C VAL A 247 4.69 5.90 -7.99
N PHE A 248 5.55 5.00 -7.53
CA PHE A 248 6.95 5.28 -7.29
C PHE A 248 7.84 4.25 -7.98
N ALA A 249 8.67 4.70 -8.89
CA ALA A 249 9.65 3.90 -9.60
C ALA A 249 11.06 4.31 -9.15
N PRO A 250 11.69 3.59 -8.20
CA PRO A 250 13.01 3.96 -7.70
C PRO A 250 14.05 3.96 -8.82
N GLU A 251 14.92 4.95 -8.84
CA GLU A 251 16.02 5.04 -9.79
C GLU A 251 16.89 3.77 -9.74
N ASN A 252 17.32 3.30 -10.89
CA ASN A 252 18.16 2.10 -11.04
C ASN A 252 17.54 0.80 -10.47
N SER A 253 16.23 0.77 -10.28
CA SER A 253 15.49 -0.44 -9.92
C SER A 253 14.75 -1.01 -11.13
N ASN A 254 14.37 -2.30 -11.02
CA ASN A 254 13.50 -2.96 -11.98
C ASN A 254 12.10 -3.19 -11.37
N CYS A 255 11.64 -2.31 -10.52
CA CYS A 255 10.36 -2.42 -9.84
C CYS A 255 9.63 -1.09 -9.77
N VAL A 256 8.34 -1.17 -9.55
CA VAL A 256 7.46 -0.03 -9.30
C VAL A 256 6.58 -0.29 -8.10
N ALA A 257 6.48 0.68 -7.19
CA ALA A 257 5.47 0.69 -6.15
C ALA A 257 4.16 1.23 -6.73
N ILE A 258 3.06 0.57 -6.38
CA ILE A 258 1.70 0.98 -6.72
C ILE A 258 0.92 0.94 -5.41
N GLU A 259 0.72 2.09 -4.79
CA GLU A 259 0.32 2.21 -3.38
C GLU A 259 -1.10 2.75 -3.24
N PRO A 260 -2.11 1.90 -3.01
CA PRO A 260 -3.43 2.36 -2.60
C PRO A 260 -3.37 3.08 -1.25
N MET A 261 -3.96 4.28 -1.17
CA MET A 261 -4.03 5.06 0.07
C MET A 261 -5.43 5.64 0.30
N SER A 262 -5.92 5.56 1.54
CA SER A 262 -7.22 6.12 1.94
C SER A 262 -7.21 7.63 2.10
N ALA A 263 -6.03 8.24 2.21
CA ALA A 263 -5.84 9.66 2.39
C ALA A 263 -4.61 10.16 1.62
N ASN A 264 -4.53 11.46 1.40
CA ASN A 264 -3.37 12.11 0.80
C ASN A 264 -2.20 12.21 1.79
N THR A 265 -1.02 12.51 1.29
CA THR A 265 0.13 12.93 2.11
C THR A 265 -0.27 14.13 2.96
N ASP A 266 0.16 14.14 4.21
CA ASP A 266 -0.11 15.18 5.21
C ASP A 266 -1.61 15.36 5.57
N ALA A 267 -2.40 14.30 5.37
CA ALA A 267 -3.85 14.33 5.61
C ALA A 267 -4.22 14.65 7.06
N PHE A 268 -3.36 14.35 8.03
CA PHE A 268 -3.57 14.71 9.44
C PHE A 268 -3.60 16.23 9.66
N ASN A 269 -3.01 17.00 8.75
CA ASN A 269 -3.04 18.47 8.76
C ASN A 269 -4.03 19.05 7.74
N THR A 270 -4.16 18.43 6.57
CA THR A 270 -4.99 18.96 5.47
C THR A 270 -6.44 18.46 5.52
N GLY A 271 -6.69 17.31 6.13
CA GLY A 271 -7.98 16.62 6.12
C GLY A 271 -8.29 15.89 4.80
N ASP A 272 -7.40 15.93 3.80
CA ASP A 272 -7.66 15.38 2.45
C ASP A 272 -7.71 13.84 2.47
N GLY A 273 -8.92 13.29 2.51
CA GLY A 273 -9.20 11.86 2.65
C GLY A 273 -9.09 11.31 4.07
N LEU A 274 -8.73 12.13 5.06
CA LEU A 274 -8.66 11.70 6.46
C LEU A 274 -10.01 11.18 6.93
N ARG A 275 -10.00 10.00 7.53
CA ARG A 275 -11.18 9.43 8.20
C ARG A 275 -11.15 9.74 9.68
N ILE A 276 -12.32 9.99 10.23
CA ILE A 276 -12.52 10.13 11.67
C ILE A 276 -13.43 8.98 12.09
N LEU A 277 -12.86 7.99 12.74
CA LEU A 277 -13.63 6.83 13.22
C LEU A 277 -14.19 7.10 14.61
N ALA A 278 -15.51 7.07 14.76
CA ALA A 278 -16.18 7.12 16.06
C ALA A 278 -15.84 5.86 16.89
N PRO A 279 -16.09 5.86 18.21
CA PRO A 279 -15.96 4.66 19.03
C PRO A 279 -16.71 3.47 18.42
N ASP A 280 -16.07 2.31 18.38
CA ASP A 280 -16.54 1.07 17.76
C ASP A 280 -16.77 1.11 16.24
N GLU A 281 -16.55 2.25 15.58
CA GLU A 281 -16.63 2.35 14.12
C GLU A 281 -15.52 1.53 13.46
N ILE A 282 -15.87 0.91 12.33
CA ILE A 282 -14.99 0.03 11.59
C ILE A 282 -14.80 0.58 10.17
N PHE A 283 -13.54 0.77 9.78
CA PHE A 283 -13.14 0.97 8.40
C PHE A 283 -12.91 -0.38 7.73
N HIS A 284 -13.43 -0.55 6.54
CA HIS A 284 -13.16 -1.71 5.69
C HIS A 284 -12.75 -1.27 4.30
N SER A 285 -11.76 -1.95 3.73
CA SER A 285 -11.46 -1.88 2.31
C SER A 285 -10.69 -3.10 1.83
N SER A 286 -10.45 -3.20 0.52
CA SER A 286 -9.71 -4.30 -0.05
C SER A 286 -8.96 -3.91 -1.32
N VAL A 287 -7.90 -4.69 -1.58
CA VAL A 287 -7.16 -4.70 -2.84
C VAL A 287 -7.21 -6.10 -3.41
N LYS A 288 -7.50 -6.20 -4.72
CA LYS A 288 -7.48 -7.46 -5.47
C LYS A 288 -6.38 -7.37 -6.53
N ILE A 289 -5.59 -8.44 -6.68
CA ILE A 289 -4.51 -8.50 -7.67
C ILE A 289 -4.65 -9.77 -8.48
N TRP A 290 -4.48 -9.66 -9.79
CA TRP A 290 -4.38 -10.81 -10.68
C TRP A 290 -3.36 -10.56 -11.79
N TYR A 291 -2.94 -11.63 -12.42
CA TYR A 291 -1.95 -11.63 -13.47
C TYR A 291 -2.52 -12.32 -14.71
N GLU A 292 -2.26 -11.72 -15.86
CA GLU A 292 -2.63 -12.27 -17.15
C GLU A 292 -1.42 -12.28 -18.10
N LYS A 293 -1.29 -13.32 -18.85
CA LYS A 293 -0.34 -13.42 -19.95
C LYS A 293 -1.12 -13.60 -21.24
N ALA A 294 -0.87 -12.75 -22.23
CA ALA A 294 -1.48 -12.97 -23.52
C ALA A 294 -1.03 -14.33 -24.06
N ASP A 295 -1.99 -15.20 -24.39
CA ASP A 295 -1.70 -16.46 -25.04
C ASP A 295 -0.84 -16.18 -26.27
N ARG A 296 0.24 -16.93 -26.45
CA ARG A 296 0.94 -16.91 -27.72
C ARG A 296 -0.08 -17.36 -28.75
N ALA A 297 -0.48 -16.46 -29.67
CA ALA A 297 -1.20 -16.87 -30.85
C ALA A 297 -0.41 -18.02 -31.48
N VAL A 298 -1.01 -19.19 -31.48
CA VAL A 298 -0.47 -20.41 -32.09
C VAL A 298 -0.42 -20.20 -33.60
#